data_1fc6a021bd1461970b918dc71e8268d9
#
_entry.id   1fc6a021bd1461970b918dc71e8268d9
#
_cell.length_a   1.000
_cell.length_b   1.000
_cell.length_c   1.000
_cell.angle_alpha   90.00
_cell.angle_beta   90.00
_cell.angle_gamma   90.00
#
_symmetry.space_group_name_H-M   'P 1'
#
loop_
_entity.id
_entity.type
_entity.pdbx_description
1 polymer ?
#
loop_
_entity_poly.entity_id
_entity_poly.type
_entity_poly.pdbx_seq_one_letter_code
_entity_poly.pdbx_strand_id
1 'polypeptide(L)' 'VKANDLSFLEGVRKGTFTVPGDGVIDFRPIFDILEKHNYKGWMVVEAEQDPSIANPFEYAVKGRKYIKETAGI' A
#
# COMPACT_ATOMS: atom_id res chain seq x y z
N VAL A 1 -1.62 0.43 -6.13
CA VAL A 1 -2.22 0.68 -7.46
C VAL A 1 -2.81 -0.60 -7.99
N LYS A 2 -4.05 -0.56 -8.44
CA LYS A 2 -4.75 -1.71 -9.02
C LYS A 2 -4.73 -1.71 -10.55
N ALA A 3 -4.57 -0.52 -11.16
CA ALA A 3 -4.47 -0.34 -12.60
C ALA A 3 -3.63 0.90 -12.88
N ASN A 4 -3.08 0.98 -14.09
CA ASN A 4 -2.23 2.10 -14.49
C ASN A 4 -2.59 2.70 -15.86
N ASP A 5 -3.76 2.34 -16.40
CA ASP A 5 -4.28 2.81 -17.67
C ASP A 5 -5.29 3.94 -17.54
N LEU A 6 -5.50 4.43 -16.32
CA LEU A 6 -6.41 5.53 -16.01
C LEU A 6 -5.63 6.80 -15.70
N SER A 7 -6.25 7.98 -15.94
CA SER A 7 -5.70 9.22 -15.42
C SER A 7 -5.69 9.21 -13.89
N PHE A 8 -4.87 10.07 -13.27
CA PHE A 8 -4.77 10.11 -11.81
C PHE A 8 -6.15 10.32 -11.15
N LEU A 9 -6.91 11.31 -11.62
CA LEU A 9 -8.21 11.63 -11.03
C LEU A 9 -9.23 10.52 -11.23
N GLU A 10 -9.26 9.91 -12.42
CA GLU A 10 -10.12 8.76 -12.68
C GLU A 10 -9.74 7.58 -11.82
N GLY A 11 -8.44 7.34 -11.64
CA GLY A 11 -7.93 6.30 -10.76
C GLY A 11 -8.39 6.47 -9.33
N VAL A 12 -8.34 7.69 -8.80
CA VAL A 12 -8.84 7.98 -7.44
C VAL A 12 -10.33 7.67 -7.34
N ARG A 13 -11.12 8.16 -8.29
CA ARG A 13 -12.58 7.97 -8.28
C ARG A 13 -13.00 6.52 -8.43
N LYS A 14 -12.25 5.72 -9.16
CA LYS A 14 -12.54 4.30 -9.39
C LYS A 14 -11.88 3.36 -8.40
N GLY A 15 -11.19 3.89 -7.39
CA GLY A 15 -10.53 3.08 -6.38
C GLY A 15 -9.29 2.36 -6.86
N THR A 16 -8.57 2.91 -7.86
CA THR A 16 -7.34 2.32 -8.36
C THR A 16 -6.21 2.35 -7.33
N PHE A 17 -6.14 3.43 -6.54
CA PHE A 17 -5.14 3.57 -5.50
C PHE A 17 -5.58 2.83 -4.24
N THR A 18 -4.64 2.12 -3.63
CA THR A 18 -4.92 1.27 -2.48
C THR A 18 -3.67 1.14 -1.61
N VAL A 19 -3.79 0.42 -0.50
CA VAL A 19 -2.67 0.16 0.41
C VAL A 19 -1.75 -0.93 -0.12
N PRO A 20 -0.49 -1.02 0.37
CA PRO A 20 0.41 -2.11 0.01
C PRO A 20 -0.23 -3.48 0.25
N GLY A 21 -0.04 -4.38 -0.69
CA GLY A 21 -0.56 -5.74 -0.63
C GLY A 21 -1.93 -5.92 -1.27
N ASP A 22 -2.65 -4.84 -1.56
CA ASP A 22 -3.99 -4.90 -2.17
C ASP A 22 -3.99 -4.49 -3.64
N GLY A 23 -2.82 -4.33 -4.24
CA GLY A 23 -2.67 -3.92 -5.64
C GLY A 23 -1.68 -4.79 -6.39
N VAL A 24 -1.19 -4.26 -7.50
CA VAL A 24 -0.31 -5.00 -8.42
C VAL A 24 1.18 -4.83 -8.13
N ILE A 25 1.56 -3.91 -7.24
CA ILE A 25 2.96 -3.65 -6.92
C ILE A 25 3.46 -4.69 -5.92
N ASP A 26 4.57 -5.34 -6.26
CA ASP A 26 5.27 -6.22 -5.33
C ASP A 26 6.30 -5.40 -4.55
N PHE A 27 6.09 -5.24 -3.25
CA PHE A 27 6.96 -4.45 -2.38
C PHE A 27 8.12 -5.25 -1.77
N ARG A 28 8.19 -6.55 -1.99
CA ARG A 28 9.25 -7.38 -1.40
C ARG A 28 10.67 -6.93 -1.76
N PRO A 29 10.96 -6.57 -3.03
CA PRO A 29 12.29 -6.04 -3.35
C PRO A 29 12.65 -4.77 -2.60
N ILE A 30 11.66 -3.91 -2.31
CA ILE A 30 11.88 -2.68 -1.54
C ILE A 30 12.22 -3.01 -0.09
N PHE A 31 11.48 -3.94 0.53
CA PHE A 31 11.76 -4.38 1.90
C PHE A 31 13.12 -5.04 2.03
N ASP A 32 13.52 -5.84 1.03
CA ASP A 32 14.83 -6.47 0.99
C ASP A 32 15.96 -5.43 0.97
N ILE A 33 15.80 -4.36 0.21
CA ILE A 33 16.77 -3.27 0.15
C ILE A 33 16.87 -2.56 1.51
N LEU A 34 15.74 -2.27 2.13
CA LEU A 34 15.70 -1.61 3.44
C LEU A 34 16.38 -2.47 4.52
N GLU A 35 16.12 -3.77 4.53
CA GLU A 35 16.76 -4.70 5.45
C GLU A 35 18.26 -4.77 5.22
N LYS A 36 18.69 -4.88 3.98
CA LYS A 36 20.11 -4.93 3.59
C LYS A 36 20.90 -3.72 4.08
N HIS A 37 20.28 -2.55 4.08
CA HIS A 37 20.89 -1.29 4.51
C HIS A 37 20.62 -0.96 5.99
N ASN A 38 20.06 -1.89 6.77
CA ASN A 38 19.72 -1.69 8.19
C ASN A 38 18.87 -0.44 8.42
N TYR A 39 17.88 -0.24 7.57
CA TYR A 39 16.99 0.91 7.72
C TYR A 39 16.31 0.88 9.09
N LYS A 40 16.44 1.99 9.81
CA LYS A 40 15.80 2.21 11.12
C LYS A 40 15.02 3.50 11.07
N GLY A 41 13.72 3.41 10.95
CA GLY A 41 12.85 4.57 10.83
C GLY A 41 11.42 4.14 10.71
N TRP A 42 10.57 5.07 10.36
CA TRP A 42 9.15 4.81 10.19
C TRP A 42 8.85 4.33 8.78
N MET A 43 7.87 3.44 8.68
CA MET A 43 7.16 3.15 7.43
C MET A 43 5.75 3.66 7.58
N VAL A 44 5.40 4.66 6.78
CA VAL A 44 4.07 5.26 6.84
C VAL A 44 3.23 4.73 5.69
N VAL A 45 2.07 4.18 6.01
CA VAL A 45 1.09 3.73 5.02
C VAL A 45 -0.01 4.78 4.93
N GLU A 46 -0.26 5.24 3.72
CA GLU A 46 -1.35 6.17 3.44
C GLU A 46 -2.44 5.45 2.66
N ALA A 47 -3.66 5.55 3.15
CA ALA A 47 -4.85 4.99 2.50
C ALA A 47 -5.74 6.13 2.03
N GLU A 48 -5.28 6.86 1.03
CA GLU A 48 -5.99 8.01 0.46
C GLU A 48 -7.02 7.55 -0.57
N GLN A 49 -8.10 6.99 -0.07
CA GLN A 49 -9.16 6.46 -0.88
C GLN A 49 -10.48 7.12 -0.53
N ASP A 50 -11.46 7.02 -1.44
CA ASP A 50 -12.82 7.48 -1.14
C ASP A 50 -13.41 6.59 -0.04
N PRO A 51 -13.76 7.15 1.13
CA PRO A 51 -14.30 6.37 2.24
C PRO A 51 -15.62 5.65 1.92
N SER A 52 -16.33 6.12 0.90
CA SER A 52 -17.60 5.49 0.49
C SER A 52 -17.39 4.15 -0.19
N ILE A 53 -16.19 3.90 -0.74
CA ILE A 53 -15.86 2.65 -1.45
C ILE A 53 -14.72 1.88 -0.78
N ALA A 54 -14.03 2.49 0.18
CA ALA A 54 -12.91 1.86 0.87
C ALA A 54 -12.89 2.33 2.33
N ASN A 55 -13.26 1.45 3.25
CA ASN A 55 -13.26 1.78 4.67
C ASN A 55 -11.83 2.05 5.14
N PRO A 56 -11.52 3.26 5.66
CA PRO A 56 -10.15 3.61 6.03
C PRO A 56 -9.52 2.67 7.07
N PHE A 57 -10.29 2.25 8.06
CA PHE A 57 -9.80 1.34 9.09
C PHE A 57 -9.45 -0.04 8.52
N GLU A 58 -10.35 -0.61 7.72
CA GLU A 58 -10.11 -1.93 7.12
C GLU A 58 -8.88 -1.93 6.21
N TYR A 59 -8.69 -0.88 5.43
CA TYR A 59 -7.55 -0.77 4.53
C TYR A 59 -6.25 -0.49 5.28
N ALA A 60 -6.28 0.26 6.36
CA ALA A 60 -5.12 0.42 7.23
C ALA A 60 -4.68 -0.92 7.84
N VAL A 61 -5.63 -1.74 8.29
CA VAL A 61 -5.35 -3.08 8.78
C VAL A 61 -4.75 -3.97 7.69
N LYS A 62 -5.30 -3.94 6.47
CA LYS A 62 -4.75 -4.67 5.33
C LYS A 62 -3.29 -4.31 5.06
N GLY A 63 -2.99 -3.02 4.99
CA GLY A 63 -1.64 -2.55 4.74
C GLY A 63 -0.67 -2.97 5.83
N ARG A 64 -1.06 -2.83 7.07
CA ARG A 64 -0.24 -3.24 8.22
C ARG A 64 0.01 -4.73 8.23
N LYS A 65 -1.01 -5.53 7.97
CA LYS A 65 -0.90 -6.99 7.92
C LYS A 65 0.06 -7.43 6.83
N TYR A 66 -0.06 -6.86 5.64
CA TYR A 66 0.83 -7.17 4.53
C TYR A 66 2.29 -6.87 4.86
N ILE A 67 2.57 -5.69 5.41
CA ILE A 67 3.93 -5.30 5.79
C ILE A 67 4.49 -6.23 6.86
N LYS A 68 3.70 -6.57 7.87
CA LYS A 68 4.09 -7.49 8.92
C LYS A 68 4.46 -8.86 8.37
N GLU A 69 3.62 -9.41 7.51
CA GLU A 69 3.82 -10.75 6.93
C GLU A 69 4.97 -10.80 5.93
N THR A 70 5.16 -9.73 5.17
CA THR A 70 6.12 -9.69 4.05
C THR A 70 7.50 -9.20 4.49
N ALA A 71 7.55 -8.19 5.34
CA ALA A 71 8.79 -7.60 5.83
C ALA A 71 9.22 -8.10 7.22
N GLY A 72 8.34 -8.75 7.94
CA GLY A 72 8.65 -9.30 9.27
C GLY A 72 8.72 -8.26 10.39
N ILE A 73 8.03 -7.16 10.21
CA ILE A 73 7.99 -6.08 11.19
C ILE A 73 6.55 -5.80 11.63
#